data_c17b03a548f10c645cc6326c3bd39d34
#
_entry.id   c17b03a548f10c645cc6326c3bd39d34
#
_cell.length_a   1.000
_cell.length_b   1.000
_cell.length_c   1.000
_cell.angle_alpha   90.00
_cell.angle_beta   90.00
_cell.angle_gamma   90.00
#
_symmetry.space_group_name_H-M   'P 1'
#
loop_
_entity.id
_entity.type
_entity.pdbx_description
1 polymer ?
#
loop_
_entity_poly.entity_id
_entity_poly.type
_entity_poly.pdbx_seq_one_letter_code
_entity_poly.pdbx_strand_id
1 'polypeptide(L)'
;MFLFTEGGHSIPVVDPVSAADAGGVFGLLWLVIGLPLLGATVLLLGGRRTDPWGHLLGTAMAVGSFVLSTLMLIGLMGREEDERAVTQHLWDWVSVGNFEVGMDLLVDPLSILFLMLITGVGSLIHVYSIGYMEHDPRRRRFFAYLNLFVAAMLMLVLAENYLGVFLGWEGAGLASYLLIGFWQHKPSAAAAAKKAFVINRVGDIGMSLALAMFFVTFGSTSFTVISANASGASEGALTAIG
;
A
#
# COMPACT_ATOMS: atom_id res chain seq x y z
N MET A 1 3.13 -14.43 28.97
CA MET A 1 3.33 -14.05 30.37
C MET A 1 2.79 -12.64 30.54
N PHE A 2 1.67 -12.53 31.18
CA PHE A 2 0.85 -11.34 31.34
C PHE A 2 1.58 -10.26 32.13
N LEU A 3 1.71 -9.08 31.55
CA LEU A 3 1.96 -7.84 32.27
C LEU A 3 0.92 -6.84 31.84
N PHE A 4 0.12 -6.39 32.76
CA PHE A 4 -0.99 -5.42 32.73
C PHE A 4 -2.40 -6.05 32.78
N THR A 5 -2.72 -6.74 33.87
CA THR A 5 -4.07 -6.86 34.35
C THR A 5 -4.15 -6.20 35.73
N GLU A 6 -4.41 -4.92 35.79
CA GLU A 6 -5.14 -4.32 36.87
C GLU A 6 -6.51 -3.87 36.36
N GLY A 7 -7.54 -4.63 36.73
CA GLY A 7 -8.92 -4.40 36.30
C GLY A 7 -9.32 -5.30 35.13
N GLY A 8 -9.78 -6.53 35.43
CA GLY A 8 -10.24 -7.49 34.43
C GLY A 8 -11.48 -7.02 33.64
N HIS A 9 -11.28 -6.14 32.69
CA HIS A 9 -12.17 -5.96 31.58
C HIS A 9 -11.54 -6.66 30.38
N SER A 10 -11.95 -7.92 30.16
CA SER A 10 -11.83 -8.50 28.84
C SER A 10 -12.64 -7.58 27.90
N ILE A 11 -11.97 -6.85 27.04
CA ILE A 11 -12.64 -6.12 25.95
C ILE A 11 -13.40 -7.19 25.16
N PRO A 12 -14.73 -7.13 25.06
CA PRO A 12 -15.48 -8.09 24.26
C PRO A 12 -14.97 -7.97 22.84
N VAL A 13 -14.41 -9.05 22.30
CA VAL A 13 -14.07 -9.11 20.88
C VAL A 13 -15.40 -9.01 20.14
N VAL A 14 -15.69 -7.82 19.60
CA VAL A 14 -16.81 -7.66 18.68
C VAL A 14 -16.38 -8.36 17.40
N ASP A 15 -17.16 -9.31 16.92
CA ASP A 15 -16.89 -9.95 15.64
C ASP A 15 -16.73 -8.86 14.57
N PRO A 16 -15.61 -8.86 13.84
CA PRO A 16 -15.40 -7.84 12.81
C PRO A 16 -16.58 -7.88 11.85
N VAL A 17 -17.08 -6.68 11.48
CA VAL A 17 -18.09 -6.58 10.42
C VAL A 17 -17.53 -7.34 9.22
N SER A 18 -18.14 -8.46 8.89
CA SER A 18 -17.62 -9.37 7.87
C SER A 18 -17.68 -8.66 6.52
N ALA A 19 -16.54 -8.16 6.07
CA ALA A 19 -16.42 -7.76 4.68
C ALA A 19 -16.67 -9.00 3.81
N ALA A 20 -17.41 -8.84 2.73
CA ALA A 20 -17.71 -9.94 1.83
C ALA A 20 -16.42 -10.49 1.21
N ASP A 21 -16.34 -11.81 1.08
CA ASP A 21 -15.22 -12.44 0.38
C ASP A 21 -15.12 -11.96 -1.07
N ALA A 22 -13.90 -11.81 -1.56
CA ALA A 22 -13.64 -11.36 -2.91
C ALA A 22 -14.08 -12.37 -3.95
N GLY A 23 -15.28 -12.17 -4.52
CA GLY A 23 -15.81 -12.94 -5.64
C GLY A 23 -15.77 -12.16 -6.96
N GLY A 24 -15.78 -12.86 -8.10
CA GLY A 24 -15.82 -12.22 -9.43
C GLY A 24 -14.60 -11.35 -9.71
N VAL A 25 -14.84 -10.09 -10.11
CA VAL A 25 -13.76 -9.14 -10.44
C VAL A 25 -12.86 -8.82 -9.24
N PHE A 26 -13.40 -8.85 -8.02
CA PHE A 26 -12.63 -8.58 -6.79
C PHE A 26 -11.61 -9.68 -6.47
N GLY A 27 -11.78 -10.89 -6.98
CA GLY A 27 -10.75 -11.93 -6.92
C GLY A 27 -9.44 -11.56 -7.62
N LEU A 28 -9.44 -10.53 -8.48
CA LEU A 28 -8.28 -9.99 -9.17
C LEU A 28 -7.67 -8.77 -8.45
N LEU A 29 -8.08 -8.45 -7.23
CA LEU A 29 -7.62 -7.27 -6.49
C LEU A 29 -6.10 -7.25 -6.31
N TRP A 30 -5.50 -8.41 -5.98
CA TRP A 30 -4.04 -8.55 -5.89
C TRP A 30 -3.31 -8.16 -7.18
N LEU A 31 -3.96 -8.33 -8.35
CA LEU A 31 -3.36 -8.06 -9.65
C LEU A 31 -3.24 -6.54 -9.89
N VAL A 32 -4.09 -5.72 -9.26
CA VAL A 32 -4.00 -4.26 -9.33
C VAL A 32 -2.66 -3.77 -8.79
N ILE A 33 -2.17 -4.37 -7.69
CA ILE A 33 -0.83 -4.12 -7.14
C ILE A 33 0.22 -4.90 -7.93
N GLY A 34 -0.10 -6.12 -8.30
CA GLY A 34 0.81 -7.05 -8.97
C GLY A 34 1.31 -6.58 -10.33
N LEU A 35 0.45 -5.91 -11.13
CA LEU A 35 0.86 -5.40 -12.45
C LEU A 35 1.98 -4.37 -12.37
N PRO A 36 1.85 -3.24 -11.63
CA PRO A 36 2.95 -2.30 -11.53
C PRO A 36 4.17 -2.87 -10.80
N LEU A 37 3.96 -3.77 -9.81
CA LEU A 37 5.08 -4.45 -9.15
C LEU A 37 5.84 -5.36 -10.12
N LEU A 38 5.13 -6.10 -10.97
CA LEU A 38 5.73 -6.90 -12.04
C LEU A 38 6.48 -6.01 -13.03
N GLY A 39 5.87 -4.90 -13.44
CA GLY A 39 6.52 -3.89 -14.29
C GLY A 39 7.84 -3.40 -13.70
N ALA A 40 7.83 -2.98 -12.45
CA ALA A 40 9.03 -2.56 -11.73
C ALA A 40 10.09 -3.66 -11.69
N THR A 41 9.70 -4.89 -11.33
CA THR A 41 10.59 -6.04 -11.20
C THR A 41 11.24 -6.40 -12.54
N VAL A 42 10.45 -6.53 -13.60
CA VAL A 42 10.96 -6.86 -14.94
C VAL A 42 11.91 -5.76 -15.44
N LEU A 43 11.58 -4.48 -15.22
CA LEU A 43 12.42 -3.38 -15.65
C LEU A 43 13.71 -3.23 -14.84
N LEU A 44 13.71 -3.58 -13.55
CA LEU A 44 14.91 -3.55 -12.73
C LEU A 44 15.83 -4.73 -13.04
N LEU A 45 15.29 -5.95 -13.11
CA LEU A 45 16.07 -7.18 -13.30
C LEU A 45 16.45 -7.46 -14.75
N GLY A 46 15.62 -7.05 -15.73
CA GLY A 46 15.83 -7.30 -17.16
C GLY A 46 17.03 -6.58 -17.76
N GLY A 47 17.61 -5.62 -17.04
CA GLY A 47 18.81 -4.91 -17.45
C GLY A 47 18.67 -4.24 -18.83
N ARG A 48 19.76 -4.17 -19.58
CA ARG A 48 19.79 -3.51 -20.89
C ARG A 48 18.88 -4.13 -21.95
N ARG A 49 18.44 -5.37 -21.75
CA ARG A 49 17.54 -6.06 -22.68
C ARG A 49 16.16 -5.42 -22.76
N THR A 50 15.75 -4.74 -21.71
CA THR A 50 14.45 -4.06 -21.63
C THR A 50 14.51 -2.56 -21.98
N ASP A 51 15.68 -1.99 -22.27
CA ASP A 51 15.82 -0.58 -22.61
C ASP A 51 14.95 -0.13 -23.81
N PRO A 52 14.83 -0.90 -24.92
CA PRO A 52 14.06 -0.47 -26.09
C PRO A 52 12.56 -0.35 -25.85
N TRP A 53 11.99 -1.25 -25.06
CA TRP A 53 10.53 -1.39 -24.88
C TRP A 53 10.05 -1.21 -23.43
N GLY A 54 10.97 -1.04 -22.49
CA GLY A 54 10.65 -0.99 -21.05
C GLY A 54 9.70 0.13 -20.67
N HIS A 55 9.75 1.27 -21.33
CA HIS A 55 8.81 2.38 -21.13
C HIS A 55 7.37 2.00 -21.52
N LEU A 56 7.20 1.22 -22.59
CA LEU A 56 5.89 0.71 -23.01
C LEU A 56 5.35 -0.32 -22.02
N LEU A 57 6.20 -1.24 -21.54
CA LEU A 57 5.81 -2.20 -20.53
C LEU A 57 5.35 -1.49 -19.24
N GLY A 58 6.17 -0.58 -18.71
CA GLY A 58 5.82 0.15 -17.50
C GLY A 58 4.51 0.90 -17.62
N THR A 59 4.28 1.56 -18.77
CA THR A 59 3.01 2.23 -19.06
C THR A 59 1.85 1.23 -19.17
N ALA A 60 2.05 0.11 -19.87
CA ALA A 60 1.00 -0.91 -20.02
C ALA A 60 0.60 -1.52 -18.67
N MET A 61 1.54 -1.73 -17.74
CA MET A 61 1.24 -2.24 -16.40
C MET A 61 0.41 -1.23 -15.58
N ALA A 62 0.77 0.06 -15.63
CA ALA A 62 0.00 1.11 -14.95
C ALA A 62 -1.42 1.24 -15.53
N VAL A 63 -1.55 1.28 -16.87
CA VAL A 63 -2.85 1.35 -17.54
C VAL A 63 -3.69 0.09 -17.28
N GLY A 64 -3.07 -1.09 -17.28
CA GLY A 64 -3.74 -2.35 -16.93
C GLY A 64 -4.32 -2.32 -15.51
N SER A 65 -3.55 -1.78 -14.55
CA SER A 65 -4.01 -1.57 -13.19
C SER A 65 -5.19 -0.58 -13.13
N PHE A 66 -5.16 0.50 -13.90
CA PHE A 66 -6.28 1.45 -14.00
C PHE A 66 -7.54 0.82 -14.59
N VAL A 67 -7.42 -0.01 -15.63
CA VAL A 67 -8.56 -0.74 -16.22
C VAL A 67 -9.19 -1.66 -15.18
N LEU A 68 -8.39 -2.45 -14.45
CA LEU A 68 -8.88 -3.32 -13.38
C LEU A 68 -9.58 -2.51 -12.27
N SER A 69 -8.99 -1.40 -11.86
CA SER A 69 -9.58 -0.50 -10.85
C SER A 69 -10.94 0.05 -11.31
N THR A 70 -11.05 0.39 -12.59
CA THR A 70 -12.32 0.86 -13.17
C THR A 70 -13.39 -0.25 -13.16
N LEU A 71 -13.00 -1.48 -13.50
CA LEU A 71 -13.93 -2.64 -13.42
C LEU A 71 -14.40 -2.91 -11.99
N MET A 72 -13.49 -2.75 -11.01
CA MET A 72 -13.84 -2.88 -9.58
C MET A 72 -14.76 -1.76 -9.12
N LEU A 73 -14.53 -0.52 -9.55
CA LEU A 73 -15.45 0.60 -9.28
C LEU A 73 -16.86 0.30 -9.79
N ILE A 74 -16.98 -0.15 -11.04
CA ILE A 74 -18.28 -0.53 -11.63
C ILE A 74 -18.92 -1.67 -10.83
N GLY A 75 -18.15 -2.68 -10.46
CA GLY A 75 -18.60 -3.78 -9.62
C GLY A 75 -19.08 -3.34 -8.24
N LEU A 76 -18.37 -2.39 -7.61
CA LEU A 76 -18.73 -1.87 -6.29
C LEU A 76 -20.01 -1.00 -6.33
N MET A 77 -20.16 -0.19 -7.39
CA MET A 77 -21.38 0.62 -7.58
C MET A 77 -22.65 -0.24 -7.81
N GLY A 78 -22.49 -1.46 -8.28
CA GLY A 78 -23.60 -2.41 -8.46
C GLY A 78 -24.01 -3.16 -7.19
N ARG A 79 -23.31 -2.96 -6.05
CA ARG A 79 -23.62 -3.58 -4.75
C ARG A 79 -24.46 -2.67 -3.87
N GLU A 80 -25.22 -3.26 -2.95
CA GLU A 80 -25.93 -2.54 -1.89
C GLU A 80 -24.91 -1.85 -0.95
N GLU A 81 -25.34 -0.80 -0.23
CA GLU A 81 -24.40 0.05 0.54
C GLU A 81 -23.68 -0.71 1.65
N ASP A 82 -24.35 -1.65 2.29
CA ASP A 82 -23.81 -2.52 3.34
C ASP A 82 -22.88 -3.62 2.84
N GLU A 83 -22.89 -3.93 1.54
CA GLU A 83 -22.03 -4.92 0.89
C GLU A 83 -20.81 -4.29 0.17
N ARG A 84 -20.58 -2.98 0.31
CA ARG A 84 -19.50 -2.26 -0.39
C ARG A 84 -18.12 -2.37 0.26
N ALA A 85 -17.95 -3.23 1.23
CA ALA A 85 -16.65 -3.61 1.77
C ALA A 85 -16.32 -5.03 1.34
N VAL A 86 -15.19 -5.21 0.65
CA VAL A 86 -14.74 -6.50 0.12
C VAL A 86 -13.31 -6.76 0.56
N THR A 87 -13.08 -7.90 1.19
CA THR A 87 -11.73 -8.31 1.61
C THR A 87 -11.24 -9.49 0.78
N GLN A 88 -9.98 -9.43 0.36
CA GLN A 88 -9.28 -10.52 -0.27
C GLN A 88 -8.12 -10.96 0.61
N HIS A 89 -8.21 -12.16 1.18
CA HIS A 89 -7.09 -12.82 1.85
C HIS A 89 -6.14 -13.40 0.79
N LEU A 90 -4.84 -13.11 0.91
CA LEU A 90 -3.81 -13.62 0.00
C LEU A 90 -3.04 -14.78 0.63
N TRP A 91 -2.45 -14.55 1.81
CA TRP A 91 -1.73 -15.55 2.61
C TRP A 91 -1.48 -15.05 4.04
N ASP A 92 -1.20 -15.95 4.96
CA ASP A 92 -0.75 -15.60 6.30
C ASP A 92 0.70 -15.11 6.25
N TRP A 93 0.90 -13.84 6.57
CA TRP A 93 2.23 -13.20 6.48
C TRP A 93 3.08 -13.43 7.72
N VAL A 94 2.49 -13.19 8.89
CA VAL A 94 3.15 -13.37 10.18
C VAL A 94 2.27 -14.22 11.07
N SER A 95 2.82 -15.33 11.59
CA SER A 95 2.15 -16.20 12.54
C SER A 95 3.15 -16.61 13.62
N VAL A 96 3.16 -15.85 14.74
CA VAL A 96 4.10 -16.07 15.85
C VAL A 96 3.34 -15.97 17.18
N GLY A 97 3.05 -17.11 17.78
CA GLY A 97 2.28 -17.17 19.03
C GLY A 97 0.87 -16.63 18.84
N ASN A 98 0.52 -15.55 19.53
CA ASN A 98 -0.78 -14.86 19.40
C ASN A 98 -0.75 -13.70 18.38
N PHE A 99 0.38 -13.47 17.75
CA PHE A 99 0.50 -12.44 16.72
C PHE A 99 0.32 -13.06 15.34
N GLU A 100 -0.89 -12.88 14.81
CA GLU A 100 -1.27 -13.33 13.48
C GLU A 100 -1.61 -12.13 12.63
N VAL A 101 -0.98 -12.00 11.46
CA VAL A 101 -1.22 -10.94 10.48
C VAL A 101 -1.30 -11.56 9.10
N GLY A 102 -2.47 -11.47 8.47
CA GLY A 102 -2.68 -11.84 7.08
C GLY A 102 -2.16 -10.75 6.13
N MET A 103 -1.80 -11.16 4.94
CA MET A 103 -1.67 -10.24 3.82
C MET A 103 -3.05 -10.12 3.17
N ASP A 104 -3.86 -9.20 3.72
CA ASP A 104 -5.24 -8.99 3.33
C ASP A 104 -5.40 -7.65 2.65
N LEU A 105 -6.21 -7.63 1.60
CA LEU A 105 -6.52 -6.42 0.84
C LEU A 105 -7.99 -6.08 1.04
N LEU A 106 -8.28 -4.81 1.31
CA LEU A 106 -9.62 -4.28 1.51
C LEU A 106 -9.97 -3.27 0.42
N VAL A 107 -11.13 -3.44 -0.19
CA VAL A 107 -11.76 -2.43 -1.05
C VAL A 107 -13.07 -1.98 -0.43
N ASP A 108 -13.15 -0.69 -0.18
CA ASP A 108 -14.33 0.02 0.28
C ASP A 108 -14.54 1.31 -0.53
N PRO A 109 -15.60 2.10 -0.30
CA PRO A 109 -15.86 3.35 -1.02
C PRO A 109 -14.73 4.37 -0.92
N LEU A 110 -13.96 4.37 0.17
CA LEU A 110 -12.83 5.28 0.34
C LEU A 110 -11.61 4.79 -0.44
N SER A 111 -11.24 3.53 -0.28
CA SER A 111 -10.08 2.94 -0.96
C SER A 111 -10.25 2.92 -2.47
N ILE A 112 -11.47 2.66 -3.00
CA ILE A 112 -11.71 2.69 -4.46
C ILE A 112 -11.53 4.09 -5.04
N LEU A 113 -11.88 5.16 -4.30
CA LEU A 113 -11.63 6.54 -4.72
C LEU A 113 -10.13 6.80 -4.89
N PHE A 114 -9.33 6.44 -3.88
CA PHE A 114 -7.88 6.56 -3.96
C PHE A 114 -7.27 5.64 -5.01
N LEU A 115 -7.80 4.45 -5.18
CA LEU A 115 -7.40 3.50 -6.20
C LEU A 115 -7.52 4.12 -7.61
N MET A 116 -8.67 4.74 -7.90
CA MET A 116 -8.90 5.45 -9.16
C MET A 116 -7.97 6.64 -9.35
N LEU A 117 -7.72 7.41 -8.28
CA LEU A 117 -6.79 8.53 -8.32
C LEU A 117 -5.36 8.06 -8.64
N ILE A 118 -4.86 7.07 -7.89
CA ILE A 118 -3.48 6.57 -8.02
C ILE A 118 -3.26 5.94 -9.39
N THR A 119 -4.16 5.05 -9.81
CA THR A 119 -4.01 4.34 -11.10
C THR A 119 -4.30 5.23 -12.29
N GLY A 120 -5.31 6.11 -12.20
CA GLY A 120 -5.69 7.02 -13.29
C GLY A 120 -4.64 8.09 -13.54
N VAL A 121 -4.30 8.88 -12.51
CA VAL A 121 -3.27 9.92 -12.62
C VAL A 121 -1.90 9.27 -12.86
N GLY A 122 -1.60 8.15 -12.19
CA GLY A 122 -0.38 7.39 -12.42
C GLY A 122 -0.22 6.94 -13.88
N SER A 123 -1.29 6.45 -14.52
CA SER A 123 -1.29 6.08 -15.94
C SER A 123 -1.01 7.27 -16.84
N LEU A 124 -1.65 8.44 -16.57
CA LEU A 124 -1.42 9.67 -17.34
C LEU A 124 0.05 10.14 -17.21
N ILE A 125 0.62 10.06 -16.00
CA ILE A 125 2.03 10.37 -15.77
C ILE A 125 2.94 9.42 -16.55
N HIS A 126 2.64 8.12 -16.60
CA HIS A 126 3.41 7.16 -17.39
C HIS A 126 3.36 7.48 -18.88
N VAL A 127 2.16 7.77 -19.43
CA VAL A 127 2.01 8.17 -20.84
C VAL A 127 2.79 9.45 -21.14
N TYR A 128 2.66 10.48 -20.29
CA TYR A 128 3.42 11.71 -20.43
C TYR A 128 4.93 11.47 -20.41
N SER A 129 5.38 10.59 -19.51
CA SER A 129 6.80 10.29 -19.32
C SER A 129 7.45 9.57 -20.51
N ILE A 130 6.66 8.99 -21.43
CA ILE A 130 7.19 8.41 -22.68
C ILE A 130 7.96 9.47 -23.47
N GLY A 131 7.33 10.63 -23.68
CA GLY A 131 7.97 11.77 -24.36
C GLY A 131 8.96 12.51 -23.46
N TYR A 132 8.59 12.73 -22.19
CA TYR A 132 9.44 13.46 -21.24
C TYR A 132 10.83 12.84 -21.07
N MET A 133 10.91 11.50 -21.03
CA MET A 133 12.16 10.76 -20.81
C MET A 133 12.75 10.16 -22.10
N GLU A 134 12.28 10.57 -23.26
CA GLU A 134 12.68 10.00 -24.56
C GLU A 134 14.19 10.02 -24.77
N HIS A 135 14.84 11.11 -24.40
CA HIS A 135 16.27 11.34 -24.64
C HIS A 135 17.16 10.92 -23.44
N ASP A 136 16.59 10.43 -22.33
CA ASP A 136 17.38 10.01 -21.16
C ASP A 136 17.83 8.55 -21.33
N PRO A 137 19.15 8.27 -21.27
CA PRO A 137 19.68 6.90 -21.44
C PRO A 137 19.25 5.95 -20.31
N ARG A 138 18.72 6.46 -19.20
CA ARG A 138 18.25 5.68 -18.06
C ARG A 138 16.72 5.62 -17.98
N ARG A 139 16.01 5.93 -19.08
CA ARG A 139 14.55 5.92 -19.19
C ARG A 139 13.91 4.69 -18.55
N ARG A 140 14.44 3.49 -18.80
CA ARG A 140 13.97 2.24 -18.21
C ARG A 140 13.92 2.29 -16.67
N ARG A 141 14.98 2.78 -16.02
CA ARG A 141 15.01 2.89 -14.55
C ARG A 141 13.96 3.85 -14.01
N PHE A 142 13.71 4.93 -14.75
CA PHE A 142 12.67 5.88 -14.38
C PHE A 142 11.29 5.22 -14.36
N PHE A 143 10.93 4.47 -15.41
CA PHE A 143 9.67 3.75 -15.46
C PHE A 143 9.59 2.62 -14.41
N ALA A 144 10.70 1.96 -14.11
CA ALA A 144 10.76 1.00 -13.02
C ALA A 144 10.43 1.63 -11.66
N TYR A 145 11.02 2.79 -11.37
CA TYR A 145 10.77 3.51 -10.11
C TYR A 145 9.35 4.08 -10.03
N LEU A 146 8.79 4.57 -11.14
CA LEU A 146 7.39 4.98 -11.19
C LEU A 146 6.44 3.81 -10.92
N ASN A 147 6.66 2.67 -11.55
CA ASN A 147 5.85 1.47 -11.30
C ASN A 147 5.98 1.00 -9.84
N LEU A 148 7.19 1.02 -9.27
CA LEU A 148 7.42 0.69 -7.87
C LEU A 148 6.65 1.65 -6.95
N PHE A 149 6.65 2.94 -7.26
CA PHE A 149 5.90 3.94 -6.51
C PHE A 149 4.39 3.66 -6.55
N VAL A 150 3.84 3.41 -7.75
CA VAL A 150 2.42 3.09 -7.91
C VAL A 150 2.07 1.81 -7.14
N ALA A 151 2.86 0.75 -7.24
CA ALA A 151 2.63 -0.49 -6.50
C ALA A 151 2.63 -0.27 -4.98
N ALA A 152 3.57 0.52 -4.46
CA ALA A 152 3.66 0.83 -3.04
C ALA A 152 2.47 1.67 -2.56
N MET A 153 2.04 2.67 -3.33
CA MET A 153 0.86 3.47 -3.01
C MET A 153 -0.43 2.64 -3.05
N LEU A 154 -0.54 1.69 -3.99
CA LEU A 154 -1.68 0.78 -4.06
C LEU A 154 -1.70 -0.17 -2.86
N MET A 155 -0.54 -0.69 -2.45
CA MET A 155 -0.42 -1.50 -1.23
C MET A 155 -0.85 -0.71 0.01
N LEU A 156 -0.42 0.55 0.13
CA LEU A 156 -0.77 1.43 1.24
C LEU A 156 -2.29 1.64 1.35
N VAL A 157 -2.97 1.83 0.21
CA VAL A 157 -4.41 2.17 0.18
C VAL A 157 -5.30 0.93 0.31
N LEU A 158 -4.81 -0.22 -0.17
CA LEU A 158 -5.59 -1.47 -0.19
C LEU A 158 -5.30 -2.39 1.00
N ALA A 159 -4.32 -2.08 1.85
CA ALA A 159 -4.03 -2.89 3.03
C ALA A 159 -5.23 -2.90 4.00
N GLU A 160 -5.59 -4.08 4.52
CA GLU A 160 -6.63 -4.26 5.55
C GLU A 160 -6.08 -4.02 6.96
N ASN A 161 -4.77 -3.97 7.12
CA ASN A 161 -4.14 -3.84 8.43
C ASN A 161 -2.99 -2.82 8.42
N TYR A 162 -2.68 -2.30 9.62
CA TYR A 162 -1.64 -1.28 9.77
C TYR A 162 -0.23 -1.76 9.41
N LEU A 163 0.06 -3.06 9.47
CA LEU A 163 1.36 -3.59 9.05
C LEU A 163 1.49 -3.55 7.52
N GLY A 164 0.40 -3.84 6.79
CA GLY A 164 0.33 -3.68 5.34
C GLY A 164 0.45 -2.22 4.90
N VAL A 165 -0.20 -1.29 5.65
CA VAL A 165 -0.03 0.17 5.44
C VAL A 165 1.42 0.56 5.63
N PHE A 166 2.09 0.08 6.68
CA PHE A 166 3.50 0.36 6.93
C PHE A 166 4.40 -0.14 5.80
N LEU A 167 4.14 -1.33 5.26
CA LEU A 167 4.86 -1.85 4.10
C LEU A 167 4.70 -0.95 2.87
N GLY A 168 3.46 -0.52 2.58
CA GLY A 168 3.18 0.40 1.47
C GLY A 168 3.85 1.76 1.66
N TRP A 169 3.82 2.30 2.88
CA TRP A 169 4.46 3.55 3.26
C TRP A 169 5.97 3.53 3.05
N GLU A 170 6.65 2.50 3.56
CA GLU A 170 8.09 2.28 3.39
C GLU A 170 8.47 2.12 1.91
N GLY A 171 7.66 1.36 1.16
CA GLY A 171 7.84 1.18 -0.28
C GLY A 171 7.72 2.49 -1.06
N ALA A 172 6.74 3.33 -0.73
CA ALA A 172 6.54 4.66 -1.32
C ALA A 172 7.70 5.61 -0.96
N GLY A 173 8.17 5.57 0.29
CA GLY A 173 9.35 6.31 0.75
C GLY A 173 10.61 5.94 -0.02
N LEU A 174 10.86 4.64 -0.22
CA LEU A 174 11.97 4.15 -1.03
C LEU A 174 11.86 4.58 -2.50
N ALA A 175 10.69 4.40 -3.11
CA ALA A 175 10.47 4.79 -4.50
C ALA A 175 10.61 6.32 -4.70
N SER A 176 10.13 7.12 -3.75
CA SER A 176 10.32 8.57 -3.73
C SER A 176 11.80 8.95 -3.68
N TYR A 177 12.58 8.31 -2.80
CA TYR A 177 14.02 8.50 -2.73
C TYR A 177 14.70 8.24 -4.08
N LEU A 178 14.34 7.13 -4.74
CA LEU A 178 14.89 6.74 -6.04
C LEU A 178 14.51 7.71 -7.16
N LEU A 179 13.28 8.25 -7.12
CA LEU A 179 12.78 9.21 -8.12
C LEU A 179 13.40 10.61 -7.90
N ILE A 180 13.46 11.11 -6.66
CA ILE A 180 14.09 12.40 -6.35
C ILE A 180 15.58 12.36 -6.70
N GLY A 181 16.25 11.25 -6.36
CA GLY A 181 17.66 11.01 -6.66
C GLY A 181 17.94 10.48 -8.06
N PHE A 182 16.97 10.47 -8.98
CA PHE A 182 17.13 9.88 -10.30
C PHE A 182 18.35 10.42 -11.05
N TRP A 183 18.55 11.74 -11.04
CA TRP A 183 19.76 12.38 -11.56
C TRP A 183 20.83 12.54 -10.47
N GLN A 184 21.26 11.42 -9.90
CA GLN A 184 22.22 11.37 -8.77
C GLN A 184 23.56 12.08 -9.03
N HIS A 185 23.92 12.32 -10.29
CA HIS A 185 25.10 13.09 -10.69
C HIS A 185 24.96 14.61 -10.39
N LYS A 186 23.72 15.08 -10.18
CA LYS A 186 23.45 16.45 -9.73
C LYS A 186 23.53 16.52 -8.20
N PRO A 187 24.47 17.28 -7.61
CA PRO A 187 24.61 17.34 -6.15
C PRO A 187 23.33 17.76 -5.43
N SER A 188 22.54 18.68 -6.04
CA SER A 188 21.27 19.15 -5.49
C SER A 188 20.23 18.02 -5.41
N ALA A 189 20.10 17.18 -6.44
CA ALA A 189 19.18 16.06 -6.47
C ALA A 189 19.60 14.99 -5.44
N ALA A 190 20.89 14.67 -5.36
CA ALA A 190 21.41 13.71 -4.39
C ALA A 190 21.21 14.19 -2.93
N ALA A 191 21.42 15.49 -2.66
CA ALA A 191 21.18 16.07 -1.35
C ALA A 191 19.68 16.07 -0.98
N ALA A 192 18.81 16.42 -1.93
CA ALA A 192 17.36 16.42 -1.74
C ALA A 192 16.83 15.00 -1.44
N ALA A 193 17.29 13.99 -2.19
CA ALA A 193 16.91 12.60 -1.96
C ALA A 193 17.32 12.12 -0.57
N LYS A 194 18.57 12.38 -0.15
CA LYS A 194 19.03 12.03 1.21
C LYS A 194 18.20 12.72 2.29
N LYS A 195 17.92 14.02 2.11
CA LYS A 195 17.12 14.79 3.07
C LYS A 195 15.70 14.19 3.19
N ALA A 196 15.03 13.93 2.07
CA ALA A 196 13.70 13.34 2.06
C ALA A 196 13.70 11.97 2.77
N PHE A 197 14.66 11.09 2.45
CA PHE A 197 14.76 9.76 3.06
C PHE A 197 14.97 9.83 4.58
N VAL A 198 15.90 10.67 5.06
CA VAL A 198 16.20 10.79 6.50
C VAL A 198 15.00 11.36 7.26
N ILE A 199 14.31 12.37 6.71
CA ILE A 199 13.13 12.96 7.36
C ILE A 199 11.98 11.95 7.44
N ASN A 200 11.71 11.20 6.36
CA ASN A 200 10.69 10.16 6.38
C ASN A 200 11.00 9.11 7.45
N ARG A 201 12.28 8.72 7.61
CA ARG A 201 12.69 7.71 8.60
C ARG A 201 12.36 8.11 10.05
N VAL A 202 12.32 9.39 10.35
CA VAL A 202 11.89 9.88 11.67
C VAL A 202 10.38 9.59 11.88
N GLY A 203 9.56 9.81 10.86
CA GLY A 203 8.14 9.44 10.90
C GLY A 203 7.92 7.93 11.02
N ASP A 204 8.74 7.14 10.33
CA ASP A 204 8.67 5.68 10.33
C ASP A 204 8.91 5.09 11.73
N ILE A 205 9.78 5.72 12.54
CA ILE A 205 9.98 5.33 13.94
C ILE A 205 8.69 5.53 14.73
N GLY A 206 8.03 6.69 14.58
CA GLY A 206 6.74 6.96 15.23
C GLY A 206 5.69 5.94 14.83
N MET A 207 5.55 5.67 13.53
CA MET A 207 4.60 4.69 13.02
C MET A 207 4.88 3.26 13.51
N SER A 208 6.15 2.87 13.63
CA SER A 208 6.55 1.57 14.19
C SER A 208 6.16 1.43 15.66
N LEU A 209 6.31 2.51 16.44
CA LEU A 209 5.88 2.54 17.84
C LEU A 209 4.35 2.45 17.95
N ALA A 210 3.62 3.20 17.11
CA ALA A 210 2.16 3.12 17.06
C ALA A 210 1.67 1.71 16.72
N LEU A 211 2.30 1.03 15.74
CA LEU A 211 2.02 -0.37 15.41
C LEU A 211 2.18 -1.31 16.60
N ALA A 212 3.28 -1.17 17.34
CA ALA A 212 3.51 -1.97 18.55
C ALA A 212 2.44 -1.68 19.61
N MET A 213 2.03 -0.43 19.77
CA MET A 213 0.98 -0.03 20.71
C MET A 213 -0.40 -0.53 20.27
N PHE A 214 -0.75 -0.53 19.00
CA PHE A 214 -1.98 -1.16 18.51
C PHE A 214 -2.04 -2.62 18.91
N PHE A 215 -0.96 -3.37 18.68
CA PHE A 215 -0.91 -4.78 19.05
C PHE A 215 -1.02 -4.99 20.56
N VAL A 216 -0.31 -4.21 21.36
CA VAL A 216 -0.35 -4.32 22.83
C VAL A 216 -1.74 -3.98 23.39
N THR A 217 -2.42 -3.00 22.79
CA THR A 217 -3.73 -2.51 23.26
C THR A 217 -4.89 -3.39 22.79
N PHE A 218 -4.88 -3.80 21.52
CA PHE A 218 -6.01 -4.48 20.88
C PHE A 218 -5.75 -5.95 20.55
N GLY A 219 -4.50 -6.43 20.68
CA GLY A 219 -4.11 -7.79 20.29
C GLY A 219 -4.08 -8.03 18.78
N SER A 220 -4.30 -6.99 17.98
CA SER A 220 -4.39 -7.07 16.51
C SER A 220 -3.88 -5.79 15.85
N THR A 221 -3.54 -5.88 14.55
CA THR A 221 -3.23 -4.75 13.69
C THR A 221 -4.30 -4.55 12.59
N SER A 222 -5.35 -5.37 12.55
CA SER A 222 -6.47 -5.27 11.61
C SER A 222 -7.34 -4.04 11.89
N PHE A 223 -7.73 -3.33 10.84
CA PHE A 223 -8.62 -2.17 10.96
C PHE A 223 -9.98 -2.52 11.54
N THR A 224 -10.54 -3.64 11.12
CA THR A 224 -11.87 -4.08 11.55
C THR A 224 -11.87 -4.39 13.04
N VAL A 225 -10.87 -5.12 13.53
CA VAL A 225 -10.72 -5.47 14.96
C VAL A 225 -10.48 -4.21 15.80
N ILE A 226 -9.61 -3.31 15.36
CA ILE A 226 -9.29 -2.09 16.11
C ILE A 226 -10.50 -1.15 16.15
N SER A 227 -11.19 -0.92 15.03
CA SER A 227 -12.39 -0.07 14.99
C SER A 227 -13.50 -0.60 15.90
N ALA A 228 -13.76 -1.91 15.90
CA ALA A 228 -14.76 -2.52 16.75
C ALA A 228 -14.46 -2.39 18.25
N ASN A 229 -13.19 -2.38 18.65
CA ASN A 229 -12.76 -2.35 20.04
C ASN A 229 -12.29 -0.96 20.53
N ALA A 230 -12.21 0.04 19.65
CA ALA A 230 -11.68 1.36 19.97
C ALA A 230 -12.44 2.06 21.11
N SER A 231 -13.78 1.91 21.18
CA SER A 231 -14.61 2.50 22.24
C SER A 231 -14.33 1.95 23.65
N GLY A 232 -13.73 0.77 23.74
CA GLY A 232 -13.34 0.13 25.02
C GLY A 232 -11.93 0.48 25.48
N ALA A 233 -11.14 1.14 24.65
CA ALA A 233 -9.77 1.51 24.98
C ALA A 233 -9.70 2.75 25.88
N SER A 234 -8.65 2.84 26.73
CA SER A 234 -8.45 4.02 27.58
C SER A 234 -8.05 5.24 26.74
N GLU A 235 -8.51 6.44 27.14
CA GLU A 235 -8.12 7.69 26.48
C GLU A 235 -6.60 7.87 26.41
N GLY A 236 -5.87 7.43 27.44
CA GLY A 236 -4.41 7.51 27.46
C GLY A 236 -3.76 6.61 26.39
N ALA A 237 -4.30 5.41 26.14
CA ALA A 237 -3.82 4.52 25.09
C ALA A 237 -4.11 5.11 23.70
N LEU A 238 -5.32 5.62 23.46
CA LEU A 238 -5.69 6.24 22.18
C LEU A 238 -4.84 7.49 21.89
N THR A 239 -4.62 8.33 22.89
CA THR A 239 -3.76 9.52 22.75
C THR A 239 -2.29 9.17 22.47
N ALA A 240 -1.79 8.08 23.03
CA ALA A 240 -0.41 7.66 22.82
C ALA A 240 -0.16 6.98 21.46
N ILE A 241 -1.21 6.40 20.85
CA ILE A 241 -1.17 5.80 19.51
C ILE A 241 -1.25 6.88 18.41
N GLY A 242 -2.06 7.93 18.60
CA GLY A 242 -2.26 9.03 17.64
C GLY A 242 -1.22 10.11 17.76
#